data_bf5176c7f89c0c2ae83401faadd82e3a
#
_entry.id   bf5176c7f89c0c2ae83401faadd82e3a
#
_cell.length_a   1.000
_cell.length_b   1.000
_cell.length_c   1.000
_cell.angle_alpha   90.00
_cell.angle_beta   90.00
_cell.angle_gamma   90.00
#
_symmetry.space_group_name_H-M   'P 1'
#
loop_
_entity.id
_entity.type
_entity.pdbx_description
1 polymer ?
#
loop_
_entity_poly.entity_id
_entity_poly.type
_entity_poly.pdbx_seq_one_letter_code
_entity_poly.pdbx_strand_id
1 'polypeptide(L)'
;SMDYSHSRNFNSNLNRFQHPDGDPSNKKPSELFAMLREFSKRKYDQSEQNGFSVKLSEQHELSTFSESVMWIGQSTILLNHKGLTVLTDPQFSNRASPLFFGGPKRVTPTPFKIGDLPNIDVVLISHNHYDHLDRSSIKDLVTHQPSIKFMVPLGLAQTLHKWGAVDVTELDWWQAINLQEVEIQPTPVKHWSSRSLLDRNKSLWAGWMMKWDDFSFYFAGDSGYSSDFKETAKRLGSPTLAAIPIGAYEPRDFMKAAHMNPEEAVKTFEDLKAKYG
;
A
#
# COMPACT_ATOMS: atom_id res chain seq x y z
N SER A 1 -6.46 5.45 -24.12
CA SER A 1 -6.43 4.48 -23.01
C SER A 1 -5.37 3.43 -23.32
N MET A 2 -4.54 3.11 -22.36
CA MET A 2 -3.59 2.01 -22.52
C MET A 2 -4.37 0.70 -22.61
N ASP A 3 -3.88 -0.22 -23.46
CA ASP A 3 -4.49 -1.54 -23.64
C ASP A 3 -3.85 -2.52 -22.64
N TYR A 4 -4.65 -3.01 -21.70
CA TYR A 4 -4.24 -4.02 -20.71
C TYR A 4 -4.80 -5.41 -21.03
N SER A 5 -5.32 -5.65 -22.25
CA SER A 5 -5.91 -6.94 -22.66
C SER A 5 -4.94 -8.12 -22.54
N HIS A 6 -3.65 -7.85 -22.52
CA HIS A 6 -2.60 -8.85 -22.29
C HIS A 6 -2.54 -9.41 -20.87
N SER A 7 -3.09 -8.68 -19.89
CA SER A 7 -3.14 -9.12 -18.50
C SER A 7 -4.30 -10.10 -18.28
N ARG A 8 -4.03 -11.22 -17.64
CA ARG A 8 -5.05 -12.19 -17.21
C ARG A 8 -5.98 -11.63 -16.14
N ASN A 9 -5.56 -10.55 -15.48
CA ASN A 9 -6.31 -9.89 -14.40
C ASN A 9 -7.24 -8.79 -14.94
N PHE A 10 -7.18 -8.50 -16.26
CA PHE A 10 -7.99 -7.47 -16.89
C PHE A 10 -9.15 -8.08 -17.66
N ASN A 11 -10.36 -7.65 -17.34
CA ASN A 11 -11.58 -8.01 -18.07
C ASN A 11 -11.87 -6.95 -19.15
N SER A 12 -11.59 -7.27 -20.42
CA SER A 12 -11.76 -6.35 -21.54
C SER A 12 -13.21 -5.92 -21.75
N ASN A 13 -14.19 -6.81 -21.47
CA ASN A 13 -15.62 -6.47 -21.62
C ASN A 13 -16.07 -5.43 -20.60
N LEU A 14 -15.53 -5.48 -19.39
CA LEU A 14 -15.82 -4.52 -18.31
C LEU A 14 -14.85 -3.34 -18.28
N ASN A 15 -13.77 -3.43 -19.05
CA ASN A 15 -12.65 -2.47 -19.04
C ASN A 15 -12.13 -2.21 -17.61
N ARG A 16 -11.89 -3.30 -16.86
CA ARG A 16 -11.51 -3.28 -15.44
C ARG A 16 -10.67 -4.48 -15.06
N PHE A 17 -9.79 -4.27 -14.07
CA PHE A 17 -9.10 -5.36 -13.39
C PHE A 17 -10.03 -6.09 -12.43
N GLN A 18 -9.76 -7.37 -12.20
CA GLN A 18 -10.57 -8.25 -11.34
C GLN A 18 -9.67 -9.17 -10.52
N HIS A 19 -10.09 -9.46 -9.29
CA HIS A 19 -9.53 -10.54 -8.50
C HIS A 19 -10.31 -11.85 -8.80
N PRO A 20 -9.65 -13.03 -8.82
CA PRO A 20 -10.31 -14.31 -9.05
C PRO A 20 -11.48 -14.60 -8.09
N ASP A 21 -11.38 -14.17 -6.84
CA ASP A 21 -12.42 -14.34 -5.82
C ASP A 21 -13.53 -13.26 -5.89
N GLY A 22 -13.56 -12.47 -6.96
CA GLY A 22 -14.53 -11.41 -7.17
C GLY A 22 -14.10 -10.03 -6.65
N ASP A 23 -14.99 -9.06 -6.78
CA ASP A 23 -14.76 -7.66 -6.43
C ASP A 23 -15.22 -7.37 -4.99
N PRO A 24 -14.30 -7.15 -4.03
CA PRO A 24 -14.66 -6.89 -2.64
C PRO A 24 -15.38 -5.55 -2.43
N SER A 25 -15.33 -4.65 -3.41
CA SER A 25 -16.02 -3.36 -3.37
C SER A 25 -17.45 -3.43 -3.92
N ASN A 26 -17.90 -4.59 -4.44
CA ASN A 26 -19.25 -4.76 -4.96
C ASN A 26 -20.26 -4.93 -3.82
N LYS A 27 -20.68 -3.80 -3.24
CA LYS A 27 -21.61 -3.74 -2.10
C LYS A 27 -23.02 -3.38 -2.55
N LYS A 28 -24.01 -3.99 -1.90
CA LYS A 28 -25.41 -3.61 -2.10
C LYS A 28 -25.70 -2.24 -1.49
N PRO A 29 -26.63 -1.46 -2.00
CA PRO A 29 -27.01 -0.17 -1.40
C PRO A 29 -27.41 -0.28 0.07
N SER A 30 -28.06 -1.39 0.47
CA SER A 30 -28.41 -1.68 1.87
C SER A 30 -27.20 -1.86 2.78
N GLU A 31 -26.11 -2.49 2.29
CA GLU A 31 -24.86 -2.67 3.04
C GLU A 31 -24.14 -1.33 3.20
N LEU A 32 -24.15 -0.50 2.16
CA LEU A 32 -23.59 0.84 2.21
C LEU A 32 -24.35 1.72 3.21
N PHE A 33 -25.68 1.67 3.21
CA PHE A 33 -26.50 2.40 4.16
C PHE A 33 -26.30 1.93 5.60
N ALA A 34 -26.21 0.63 5.83
CA ALA A 34 -25.90 0.06 7.15
C ALA A 34 -24.51 0.53 7.64
N MET A 35 -23.51 0.52 6.77
CA MET A 35 -22.18 1.05 7.10
C MET A 35 -22.21 2.53 7.49
N LEU A 36 -22.85 3.37 6.69
CA LEU A 36 -22.96 4.81 6.98
C LEU A 36 -23.67 5.07 8.31
N ARG A 37 -24.71 4.27 8.63
CA ARG A 37 -25.40 4.33 9.91
C ARG A 37 -24.49 3.94 11.07
N GLU A 38 -23.68 2.90 10.93
CA GLU A 38 -22.70 2.50 11.95
C GLU A 38 -21.62 3.56 12.15
N PHE A 39 -21.06 4.11 11.07
CA PHE A 39 -20.10 5.22 11.18
C PHE A 39 -20.70 6.45 11.86
N SER A 40 -21.97 6.79 11.59
CA SER A 40 -22.63 7.93 12.23
C SER A 40 -22.85 7.75 13.74
N LYS A 41 -22.93 6.50 14.21
CA LYS A 41 -23.05 6.17 15.64
C LYS A 41 -21.71 6.19 16.37
N ARG A 42 -20.60 6.03 15.64
CA ARG A 42 -19.27 6.05 16.23
C ARG A 42 -18.89 7.49 16.56
N LYS A 43 -19.07 7.87 17.81
CA LYS A 43 -18.35 9.01 18.36
C LYS A 43 -16.90 8.56 18.48
N TYR A 44 -16.02 9.13 17.67
CA TYR A 44 -14.59 9.03 17.91
C TYR A 44 -14.35 9.61 19.32
N ASP A 45 -14.07 8.75 20.25
CA ASP A 45 -13.70 9.18 21.59
C ASP A 45 -12.27 9.74 21.52
N GLN A 46 -12.19 11.06 21.46
CA GLN A 46 -10.90 11.75 21.48
C GLN A 46 -10.12 11.49 22.78
N SER A 47 -10.79 11.01 23.84
CA SER A 47 -10.14 10.67 25.10
C SER A 47 -9.30 9.40 24.98
N GLU A 48 -9.71 8.42 24.19
CA GLU A 48 -8.90 7.23 23.90
C GLU A 48 -7.63 7.57 23.10
N GLN A 49 -7.69 8.59 22.22
CA GLN A 49 -6.51 9.05 21.46
C GLN A 49 -5.48 9.75 22.34
N ASN A 50 -5.90 10.41 23.41
CA ASN A 50 -5.01 11.11 24.33
C ASN A 50 -4.27 10.18 25.32
N GLY A 51 -4.67 8.91 25.38
CA GLY A 51 -4.06 7.88 26.25
C GLY A 51 -2.85 7.18 25.66
N PHE A 52 -2.61 7.28 24.35
CA PHE A 52 -1.47 6.63 23.71
C PHE A 52 -0.31 7.61 23.52
N SER A 53 0.75 7.38 24.29
CA SER A 53 2.04 8.04 24.05
C SER A 53 2.69 7.38 22.83
N VAL A 54 2.69 8.06 21.69
CA VAL A 54 3.44 7.62 20.51
C VAL A 54 4.83 8.21 20.56
N LYS A 55 5.84 7.35 20.67
CA LYS A 55 7.23 7.75 20.50
C LYS A 55 7.49 7.90 19.00
N LEU A 56 7.66 9.14 18.54
CA LEU A 56 8.10 9.40 17.17
C LEU A 56 9.61 9.18 17.06
N SER A 57 10.04 8.66 15.91
CA SER A 57 11.45 8.59 15.56
C SER A 57 12.05 10.01 15.46
N GLU A 58 13.31 10.15 15.84
CA GLU A 58 14.01 11.42 15.84
C GLU A 58 14.83 11.61 14.56
N GLN A 59 15.10 12.86 14.17
CA GLN A 59 15.78 13.15 12.90
C GLN A 59 17.21 12.57 12.84
N HIS A 60 17.89 12.40 13.96
CA HIS A 60 19.20 11.76 13.98
C HIS A 60 19.16 10.29 13.58
N GLU A 61 18.02 9.60 13.74
CA GLU A 61 17.85 8.20 13.31
C GLU A 61 17.89 8.08 11.79
N LEU A 62 17.51 9.13 11.04
CA LEU A 62 17.61 9.14 9.58
C LEU A 62 19.06 9.28 9.10
N SER A 63 19.91 10.00 9.81
CA SER A 63 21.32 10.20 9.43
C SER A 63 22.15 8.92 9.51
N THR A 64 21.70 7.97 10.33
CA THR A 64 22.32 6.64 10.54
C THR A 64 21.47 5.51 9.96
N PHE A 65 20.43 5.83 9.17
CA PHE A 65 19.49 4.86 8.63
C PHE A 65 20.17 3.92 7.63
N SER A 66 20.45 2.71 8.06
CA SER A 66 21.11 1.66 7.31
C SER A 66 20.71 0.30 7.87
N GLU A 67 20.53 -0.70 7.01
CA GLU A 67 20.14 -2.07 7.39
C GLU A 67 18.96 -2.09 8.38
N SER A 68 17.93 -1.32 8.08
CA SER A 68 16.83 -1.10 9.01
C SER A 68 15.50 -0.89 8.30
N VAL A 69 14.42 -1.03 9.06
CA VAL A 69 13.05 -0.73 8.65
C VAL A 69 12.43 0.24 9.66
N MET A 70 11.68 1.21 9.15
CA MET A 70 11.01 2.22 9.97
C MET A 70 9.57 2.41 9.47
N TRP A 71 8.61 2.29 10.36
CA TRP A 71 7.23 2.66 10.09
C TRP A 71 7.07 4.18 10.22
N ILE A 72 6.72 4.85 9.15
CA ILE A 72 6.53 6.30 9.10
C ILE A 72 5.10 6.69 9.51
N GLY A 73 4.13 5.87 9.13
CA GLY A 73 2.72 6.07 9.43
C GLY A 73 1.82 5.53 8.32
N GLN A 74 0.60 5.14 8.64
CA GLN A 74 -0.33 4.47 7.74
C GLN A 74 0.36 3.25 7.09
N SER A 75 0.43 3.18 5.78
CA SER A 75 1.15 2.13 5.04
C SER A 75 2.50 2.60 4.49
N THR A 76 3.02 3.72 5.01
CA THR A 76 4.31 4.27 4.62
C THR A 76 5.42 3.67 5.47
N ILE A 77 6.28 2.89 4.83
CA ILE A 77 7.43 2.20 5.46
C ILE A 77 8.68 2.60 4.71
N LEU A 78 9.70 2.96 5.46
CA LEU A 78 11.05 3.21 4.96
C LEU A 78 11.93 2.01 5.29
N LEU A 79 12.58 1.43 4.29
CA LEU A 79 13.47 0.28 4.44
C LEU A 79 14.79 0.56 3.74
N ASN A 80 15.89 0.20 4.38
CA ASN A 80 17.21 0.15 3.75
C ASN A 80 17.83 -1.23 3.95
N HIS A 81 18.29 -1.84 2.87
CA HIS A 81 19.07 -3.07 2.89
C HIS A 81 20.11 -3.05 1.78
N LYS A 82 21.36 -3.39 2.12
CA LYS A 82 22.51 -3.38 1.19
C LYS A 82 22.62 -2.09 0.36
N GLY A 83 22.37 -0.95 1.01
CA GLY A 83 22.46 0.37 0.38
C GLY A 83 21.30 0.75 -0.53
N LEU A 84 20.30 -0.11 -0.72
CA LEU A 84 19.06 0.24 -1.42
C LEU A 84 18.02 0.74 -0.43
N THR A 85 17.50 1.94 -0.67
CA THR A 85 16.45 2.54 0.16
C THR A 85 15.11 2.52 -0.56
N VAL A 86 14.11 1.97 0.10
CA VAL A 86 12.75 1.77 -0.41
C VAL A 86 11.74 2.49 0.47
N LEU A 87 10.77 3.14 -0.16
CA LEU A 87 9.63 3.75 0.52
C LEU A 87 8.34 3.14 -0.04
N THR A 88 7.44 2.68 0.82
CA THR A 88 6.13 2.15 0.42
C THR A 88 5.04 3.19 0.60
N ASP A 89 4.06 3.22 -0.31
CA ASP A 89 2.81 4.00 -0.22
C ASP A 89 2.96 5.36 0.48
N PRO A 90 3.76 6.30 -0.06
CA PRO A 90 4.08 7.54 0.63
C PRO A 90 2.83 8.42 0.79
N GLN A 91 2.39 8.57 2.03
CA GLN A 91 1.25 9.38 2.43
C GLN A 91 1.66 10.26 3.63
N PHE A 92 2.03 11.52 3.34
CA PHE A 92 2.52 12.50 4.30
C PHE A 92 1.51 13.62 4.55
N SER A 93 0.42 13.67 3.78
CA SER A 93 -0.64 14.64 3.96
C SER A 93 -1.42 14.41 5.26
N ASN A 94 -1.97 15.49 5.81
CA ASN A 94 -2.80 15.42 7.02
C ASN A 94 -4.15 14.75 6.80
N ARG A 95 -4.58 14.57 5.54
CA ARG A 95 -5.83 13.92 5.17
C ARG A 95 -5.64 12.99 3.99
N ALA A 96 -6.34 11.86 4.03
CA ALA A 96 -6.47 10.95 2.91
C ALA A 96 -7.72 11.30 2.10
N SER A 97 -7.61 12.33 1.23
CA SER A 97 -8.76 12.89 0.51
C SER A 97 -8.32 13.71 -0.70
N PRO A 98 -9.17 13.83 -1.74
CA PRO A 98 -8.95 14.80 -2.81
C PRO A 98 -9.14 16.25 -2.34
N LEU A 99 -9.82 16.44 -1.18
CA LEU A 99 -10.16 17.76 -0.62
C LEU A 99 -9.30 18.02 0.62
N PHE A 100 -8.67 19.20 0.68
CA PHE A 100 -7.82 19.57 1.82
C PHE A 100 -8.60 19.78 3.14
N PHE A 101 -9.91 20.00 3.07
CA PHE A 101 -10.79 20.24 4.22
C PHE A 101 -11.68 19.03 4.58
N GLY A 102 -11.74 17.99 3.75
CA GLY A 102 -12.61 16.82 3.94
C GLY A 102 -11.86 15.50 3.99
N GLY A 103 -12.53 14.44 4.43
CA GLY A 103 -12.01 13.08 4.51
C GLY A 103 -11.23 12.77 5.79
N PRO A 104 -10.78 11.52 5.95
CA PRO A 104 -10.10 11.06 7.15
C PRO A 104 -8.84 11.89 7.46
N LYS A 105 -8.73 12.33 8.70
CA LYS A 105 -7.58 13.09 9.19
C LYS A 105 -6.57 12.14 9.84
N ARG A 106 -5.29 12.44 9.63
CA ARG A 106 -4.20 11.75 10.32
C ARG A 106 -4.31 11.96 11.83
N VAL A 107 -4.21 10.87 12.58
CA VAL A 107 -4.23 10.89 14.05
C VAL A 107 -2.83 11.07 14.59
N THR A 108 -1.88 10.27 14.11
CA THR A 108 -0.46 10.35 14.52
C THR A 108 0.33 11.12 13.45
N PRO A 109 1.04 12.18 13.81
CA PRO A 109 1.86 12.93 12.85
C PRO A 109 2.97 12.03 12.28
N THR A 110 3.42 12.34 11.06
CA THR A 110 4.63 11.72 10.52
C THR A 110 5.85 12.22 11.29
N PRO A 111 6.83 11.36 11.61
CA PRO A 111 8.02 11.77 12.36
C PRO A 111 8.91 12.72 11.56
N PHE A 112 8.83 12.69 10.23
CA PHE A 112 9.68 13.45 9.33
C PHE A 112 8.86 14.12 8.22
N LYS A 113 9.43 15.15 7.63
CA LYS A 113 8.98 15.72 6.36
C LYS A 113 9.68 14.99 5.21
N ILE A 114 9.09 15.06 4.02
CA ILE A 114 9.69 14.46 2.81
C ILE A 114 11.10 15.00 2.55
N GLY A 115 11.33 16.30 2.76
CA GLY A 115 12.65 16.90 2.58
C GLY A 115 13.73 16.42 3.55
N ASP A 116 13.35 15.77 4.65
CA ASP A 116 14.28 15.22 5.64
C ASP A 116 14.67 13.77 5.35
N LEU A 117 13.95 13.09 4.43
CA LEU A 117 14.18 11.68 4.12
C LEU A 117 15.54 11.46 3.45
N PRO A 118 16.17 10.29 3.69
CA PRO A 118 17.38 9.92 2.97
C PRO A 118 17.11 9.80 1.47
N ASN A 119 18.16 9.61 0.68
CA ASN A 119 18.01 9.32 -0.74
C ASN A 119 17.17 8.05 -0.93
N ILE A 120 16.05 8.16 -1.64
CA ILE A 120 15.14 7.05 -1.94
C ILE A 120 15.46 6.52 -3.34
N ASP A 121 15.78 5.23 -3.43
CA ASP A 121 16.02 4.58 -4.71
C ASP A 121 14.73 4.14 -5.38
N VAL A 122 13.83 3.56 -4.60
CA VAL A 122 12.58 2.95 -5.09
C VAL A 122 11.40 3.37 -4.23
N VAL A 123 10.30 3.73 -4.89
CA VAL A 123 8.97 3.83 -4.27
C VAL A 123 8.09 2.72 -4.81
N LEU A 124 7.51 1.92 -3.91
CA LEU A 124 6.51 0.90 -4.22
C LEU A 124 5.12 1.45 -3.90
N ILE A 125 4.20 1.37 -4.85
CA ILE A 125 2.79 1.73 -4.67
C ILE A 125 1.95 0.46 -4.70
N SER A 126 1.13 0.24 -3.68
CA SER A 126 0.23 -0.92 -3.64
C SER A 126 -1.02 -0.72 -4.49
N HIS A 127 -1.68 0.40 -4.38
CA HIS A 127 -2.90 0.76 -5.12
C HIS A 127 -3.18 2.26 -5.04
N ASN A 128 -4.28 2.71 -5.66
CA ASN A 128 -4.53 4.13 -5.87
C ASN A 128 -5.44 4.82 -4.84
N HIS A 129 -5.84 4.17 -3.75
CA HIS A 129 -6.62 4.83 -2.70
C HIS A 129 -5.86 6.02 -2.11
N TYR A 130 -6.60 7.03 -1.61
CA TYR A 130 -6.02 8.30 -1.15
C TYR A 130 -5.07 8.18 0.03
N ASP A 131 -5.22 7.15 0.86
CA ASP A 131 -4.35 6.86 2.01
C ASP A 131 -3.10 6.04 1.65
N HIS A 132 -2.95 5.64 0.38
CA HIS A 132 -1.80 4.91 -0.17
C HIS A 132 -1.10 5.66 -1.30
N LEU A 133 -1.84 6.34 -2.14
CA LEU A 133 -1.32 7.14 -3.24
C LEU A 133 -1.72 8.61 -3.06
N ASP A 134 -0.87 9.36 -2.38
CA ASP A 134 -1.08 10.77 -2.07
C ASP A 134 -0.37 11.67 -3.08
N ARG A 135 -1.17 12.45 -3.83
CA ARG A 135 -0.66 13.35 -4.88
C ARG A 135 0.38 14.34 -4.35
N SER A 136 0.12 14.95 -3.19
CA SER A 136 1.04 15.93 -2.62
C SER A 136 2.37 15.30 -2.25
N SER A 137 2.34 14.12 -1.63
CA SER A 137 3.54 13.38 -1.28
C SER A 137 4.37 12.98 -2.51
N ILE A 138 3.72 12.49 -3.58
CA ILE A 138 4.43 12.17 -4.83
C ILE A 138 5.08 13.42 -5.43
N LYS A 139 4.37 14.54 -5.50
CA LYS A 139 4.91 15.80 -6.03
C LYS A 139 6.09 16.32 -5.21
N ASP A 140 5.99 16.25 -3.90
CA ASP A 140 7.07 16.65 -3.00
C ASP A 140 8.30 15.74 -3.14
N LEU A 141 8.09 14.43 -3.22
CA LEU A 141 9.17 13.46 -3.44
C LEU A 141 9.92 13.73 -4.75
N VAL A 142 9.22 13.88 -5.87
CA VAL A 142 9.87 14.11 -7.17
C VAL A 142 10.52 15.49 -7.26
N THR A 143 10.04 16.47 -6.51
CA THR A 143 10.67 17.78 -6.42
C THR A 143 12.00 17.71 -5.68
N HIS A 144 12.07 16.97 -4.56
CA HIS A 144 13.30 16.81 -3.78
C HIS A 144 14.26 15.79 -4.38
N GLN A 145 13.73 14.73 -4.99
CA GLN A 145 14.49 13.58 -5.49
C GLN A 145 13.96 13.12 -6.85
N PRO A 146 14.25 13.82 -7.94
CA PRO A 146 13.67 13.54 -9.28
C PRO A 146 14.09 12.21 -9.90
N SER A 147 15.13 11.56 -9.38
CA SER A 147 15.66 10.29 -9.88
C SER A 147 15.02 9.04 -9.24
N ILE A 148 14.04 9.19 -8.35
CA ILE A 148 13.34 8.07 -7.74
C ILE A 148 12.69 7.18 -8.81
N LYS A 149 12.87 5.88 -8.67
CA LYS A 149 12.16 4.87 -9.47
C LYS A 149 10.85 4.49 -8.78
N PHE A 150 9.75 4.67 -9.51
CA PHE A 150 8.43 4.24 -9.04
C PHE A 150 8.08 2.88 -9.67
N MET A 151 7.77 1.90 -8.84
CA MET A 151 7.23 0.61 -9.28
C MET A 151 5.78 0.50 -8.82
N VAL A 152 4.89 0.31 -9.78
CA VAL A 152 3.46 0.45 -9.55
C VAL A 152 2.69 -0.66 -10.27
N PRO A 153 1.49 -1.01 -9.80
CA PRO A 153 0.60 -1.90 -10.55
C PRO A 153 0.15 -1.26 -11.87
N LEU A 154 -0.28 -2.10 -12.80
CA LEU A 154 -0.80 -1.67 -14.11
C LEU A 154 -1.88 -0.59 -13.95
N GLY A 155 -1.83 0.44 -14.78
CA GLY A 155 -2.81 1.52 -14.84
C GLY A 155 -2.46 2.77 -14.04
N LEU A 156 -1.31 2.84 -13.36
CA LEU A 156 -0.92 3.99 -12.53
C LEU A 156 0.15 4.90 -13.14
N ALA A 157 0.92 4.45 -14.11
CA ALA A 157 2.05 5.22 -14.64
C ALA A 157 1.64 6.59 -15.17
N GLN A 158 0.55 6.67 -15.94
CA GLN A 158 0.08 7.94 -16.48
C GLN A 158 -0.24 8.96 -15.39
N THR A 159 -0.83 8.51 -14.28
CA THR A 159 -1.16 9.37 -13.14
C THR A 159 0.12 9.91 -12.49
N LEU A 160 1.10 9.05 -12.26
CA LEU A 160 2.37 9.45 -11.66
C LEU A 160 3.18 10.38 -12.57
N HIS A 161 3.22 10.13 -13.88
CA HIS A 161 3.84 11.03 -14.84
C HIS A 161 3.21 12.43 -14.83
N LYS A 162 1.86 12.52 -14.75
CA LYS A 162 1.15 13.79 -14.60
C LYS A 162 1.51 14.54 -13.31
N TRP A 163 1.99 13.83 -12.29
CA TRP A 163 2.41 14.42 -11.03
C TRP A 163 3.92 14.70 -10.96
N GLY A 164 4.64 14.43 -12.04
CA GLY A 164 6.05 14.77 -12.19
C GLY A 164 7.04 13.62 -12.06
N ALA A 165 6.59 12.39 -11.80
CA ALA A 165 7.45 11.23 -11.78
C ALA A 165 8.01 10.93 -13.18
N VAL A 166 9.31 10.71 -13.30
CA VAL A 166 9.99 10.46 -14.56
C VAL A 166 10.16 8.96 -14.82
N ASP A 167 10.71 8.25 -13.86
CA ASP A 167 10.98 6.81 -13.95
C ASP A 167 9.86 6.02 -13.27
N VAL A 168 8.92 5.53 -14.06
CA VAL A 168 7.76 4.75 -13.59
C VAL A 168 7.66 3.45 -14.38
N THR A 169 7.70 2.33 -13.65
CA THR A 169 7.53 0.99 -14.21
C THR A 169 6.21 0.39 -13.73
N GLU A 170 5.32 0.06 -14.67
CA GLU A 170 4.11 -0.70 -14.39
C GLU A 170 4.38 -2.21 -14.47
N LEU A 171 3.89 -2.95 -13.49
CA LEU A 171 4.02 -4.41 -13.42
C LEU A 171 2.67 -5.06 -13.14
N ASP A 172 2.43 -6.19 -13.81
CA ASP A 172 1.33 -7.10 -13.48
C ASP A 172 1.74 -8.06 -12.36
N TRP A 173 0.78 -8.70 -11.71
CA TRP A 173 1.06 -9.72 -10.71
C TRP A 173 2.02 -10.77 -11.26
N TRP A 174 2.99 -11.13 -10.45
CA TRP A 174 4.04 -12.11 -10.74
C TRP A 174 5.11 -11.67 -11.75
N GLN A 175 5.01 -10.52 -12.37
CA GLN A 175 6.09 -9.99 -13.20
C GLN A 175 7.24 -9.54 -12.30
N ALA A 176 8.43 -10.08 -12.56
CA ALA A 176 9.63 -9.75 -11.81
C ALA A 176 10.48 -8.72 -12.55
N ILE A 177 11.08 -7.82 -11.80
CA ILE A 177 12.13 -6.92 -12.27
C ILE A 177 13.33 -7.02 -11.33
N ASN A 178 14.52 -7.03 -11.90
CA ASN A 178 15.76 -6.99 -11.13
C ASN A 178 16.31 -5.57 -11.09
N LEU A 179 16.60 -5.09 -9.90
CA LEU A 179 17.28 -3.82 -9.66
C LEU A 179 18.46 -4.06 -8.73
N GLN A 180 19.69 -3.86 -9.24
CA GLN A 180 20.89 -4.25 -8.49
C GLN A 180 20.82 -5.72 -8.05
N GLU A 181 20.94 -6.00 -6.76
CA GLU A 181 20.92 -7.35 -6.17
C GLU A 181 19.53 -7.79 -5.69
N VAL A 182 18.47 -7.02 -6.01
CA VAL A 182 17.11 -7.33 -5.54
C VAL A 182 16.19 -7.66 -6.70
N GLU A 183 15.42 -8.75 -6.55
CA GLU A 183 14.26 -9.05 -7.38
C GLU A 183 13.02 -8.45 -6.75
N ILE A 184 12.27 -7.66 -7.51
CA ILE A 184 11.07 -6.96 -7.08
C ILE A 184 9.89 -7.48 -7.87
N GLN A 185 8.81 -7.87 -7.18
CA GLN A 185 7.70 -8.57 -7.79
C GLN A 185 6.37 -8.21 -7.13
N PRO A 186 5.38 -7.69 -7.88
CA PRO A 186 4.03 -7.50 -7.34
C PRO A 186 3.32 -8.84 -7.20
N THR A 187 2.49 -8.96 -6.19
CA THR A 187 1.76 -10.17 -5.83
C THR A 187 0.26 -9.91 -5.76
N PRO A 188 -0.59 -10.92 -6.00
CA PRO A 188 -2.01 -10.81 -5.79
C PRO A 188 -2.34 -10.51 -4.33
N VAL A 189 -3.31 -9.62 -4.14
CA VAL A 189 -3.99 -9.37 -2.86
C VAL A 189 -5.46 -9.12 -3.14
N LYS A 190 -6.31 -9.39 -2.17
CA LYS A 190 -7.76 -9.24 -2.29
C LYS A 190 -8.19 -7.84 -1.91
N HIS A 191 -8.15 -6.94 -2.89
CA HIS A 191 -8.49 -5.53 -2.72
C HIS A 191 -9.15 -4.96 -3.98
N TRP A 192 -9.14 -3.66 -4.15
CA TRP A 192 -9.73 -2.93 -5.26
C TRP A 192 -9.05 -1.57 -5.43
N SER A 193 -9.39 -0.85 -6.48
CA SER A 193 -8.86 0.49 -6.76
C SER A 193 -9.96 1.47 -7.15
N SER A 194 -9.87 2.70 -6.69
CA SER A 194 -10.69 3.83 -7.14
C SER A 194 -10.23 5.15 -6.52
N ARG A 195 -10.35 6.23 -7.27
CA ARG A 195 -10.19 7.62 -6.79
C ARG A 195 -11.40 8.48 -7.14
N SER A 196 -12.32 7.95 -7.95
CA SER A 196 -13.55 8.63 -8.38
C SER A 196 -14.67 7.61 -8.56
N LEU A 197 -15.88 8.10 -8.80
CA LEU A 197 -17.02 7.23 -9.10
C LEU A 197 -16.89 6.51 -10.46
N LEU A 198 -15.98 6.96 -11.33
CA LEU A 198 -15.88 6.48 -12.72
C LEU A 198 -14.65 5.60 -13.00
N ASP A 199 -13.72 5.50 -12.05
CA ASP A 199 -12.43 4.82 -12.28
C ASP A 199 -12.24 3.53 -11.48
N ARG A 200 -13.31 2.99 -10.91
CA ARG A 200 -13.28 1.74 -10.13
C ARG A 200 -12.62 0.62 -10.90
N ASN A 201 -11.57 0.04 -10.29
CA ASN A 201 -10.78 -1.07 -10.82
C ASN A 201 -10.18 -0.82 -12.23
N LYS A 202 -9.99 0.45 -12.60
CA LYS A 202 -9.27 0.82 -13.84
C LYS A 202 -7.76 0.77 -13.70
N SER A 203 -7.24 0.67 -12.49
CA SER A 203 -5.87 0.29 -12.18
C SER A 203 -5.84 -0.97 -11.34
N LEU A 204 -4.76 -1.72 -11.45
CA LEU A 204 -4.53 -2.92 -10.64
C LEU A 204 -4.09 -2.49 -9.23
N TRP A 205 -4.13 -3.42 -8.30
CA TRP A 205 -3.63 -3.32 -6.93
C TRP A 205 -2.70 -4.50 -6.66
N ALA A 206 -1.78 -4.38 -5.74
CA ALA A 206 -0.79 -5.43 -5.47
C ALA A 206 -0.21 -5.34 -4.06
N GLY A 207 0.21 -6.49 -3.53
CA GLY A 207 1.31 -6.57 -2.57
C GLY A 207 2.65 -6.59 -3.31
N TRP A 208 3.74 -6.49 -2.60
CA TRP A 208 5.08 -6.48 -3.16
C TRP A 208 6.02 -7.41 -2.41
N MET A 209 6.76 -8.25 -3.14
CA MET A 209 7.87 -9.02 -2.60
C MET A 209 9.18 -8.46 -3.14
N MET A 210 10.11 -8.17 -2.24
CA MET A 210 11.50 -7.84 -2.57
C MET A 210 12.40 -8.94 -2.04
N LYS A 211 13.25 -9.50 -2.90
CA LYS A 211 14.13 -10.62 -2.56
C LYS A 211 15.57 -10.29 -2.88
N TRP A 212 16.39 -10.22 -1.86
CA TRP A 212 17.84 -10.34 -1.90
C TRP A 212 18.24 -11.79 -1.65
N ASP A 213 19.49 -12.10 -1.76
CA ASP A 213 20.03 -13.45 -1.46
C ASP A 213 19.94 -13.81 0.03
N ASP A 214 20.06 -12.84 0.92
CA ASP A 214 20.12 -13.00 2.38
C ASP A 214 18.88 -12.49 3.13
N PHE A 215 18.00 -11.73 2.46
CA PHE A 215 16.85 -11.07 3.07
C PHE A 215 15.70 -10.95 2.09
N SER A 216 14.47 -11.02 2.58
CA SER A 216 13.29 -10.71 1.77
C SER A 216 12.26 -9.92 2.57
N PHE A 217 11.67 -8.95 1.90
CA PHE A 217 10.64 -8.08 2.45
C PHE A 217 9.35 -8.23 1.67
N TYR A 218 8.26 -8.50 2.39
CA TYR A 218 6.92 -8.53 1.83
C TYR A 218 6.08 -7.38 2.38
N PHE A 219 5.52 -6.59 1.48
CA PHE A 219 4.59 -5.51 1.78
C PHE A 219 3.22 -5.87 1.21
N ALA A 220 2.23 -6.14 2.07
CA ALA A 220 0.90 -6.57 1.63
C ALA A 220 0.07 -5.43 1.02
N GLY A 221 0.36 -4.17 1.34
CA GLY A 221 -0.58 -3.07 1.07
C GLY A 221 -1.87 -3.29 1.83
N ASP A 222 -3.01 -3.10 1.18
CA ASP A 222 -4.32 -3.45 1.74
C ASP A 222 -4.85 -4.74 1.12
N SER A 223 -5.47 -5.57 1.95
CA SER A 223 -6.07 -6.83 1.52
C SER A 223 -7.07 -7.37 2.53
N GLY A 224 -8.14 -7.98 2.04
CA GLY A 224 -8.87 -8.99 2.78
C GLY A 224 -8.04 -10.27 2.89
N TYR A 225 -8.39 -11.14 3.84
CA TYR A 225 -7.77 -12.45 3.95
C TYR A 225 -8.15 -13.32 2.74
N SER A 226 -7.15 -13.99 2.13
CA SER A 226 -7.36 -14.87 0.99
C SER A 226 -6.24 -15.92 0.88
N SER A 227 -6.40 -16.85 -0.05
CA SER A 227 -5.36 -17.86 -0.38
C SER A 227 -4.13 -17.28 -1.09
N ASP A 228 -4.18 -16.01 -1.50
CA ASP A 228 -3.06 -15.35 -2.20
C ASP A 228 -1.76 -15.39 -1.41
N PHE A 229 -1.83 -15.30 -0.08
CA PHE A 229 -0.65 -15.30 0.78
C PHE A 229 0.05 -16.65 0.81
N LYS A 230 -0.71 -17.76 0.81
CA LYS A 230 -0.16 -19.12 0.67
C LYS A 230 0.48 -19.31 -0.70
N GLU A 231 -0.17 -18.84 -1.75
CA GLU A 231 0.35 -18.94 -3.12
C GLU A 231 1.61 -18.08 -3.27
N THR A 232 1.66 -16.90 -2.67
CA THR A 232 2.85 -16.06 -2.64
C THR A 232 4.03 -16.77 -1.99
N ALA A 233 3.83 -17.34 -0.79
CA ALA A 233 4.88 -18.11 -0.11
C ALA A 233 5.33 -19.33 -0.94
N LYS A 234 4.39 -20.02 -1.58
CA LYS A 234 4.70 -21.19 -2.43
C LYS A 234 5.53 -20.81 -3.65
N ARG A 235 5.22 -19.69 -4.32
CA ARG A 235 5.91 -19.26 -5.54
C ARG A 235 7.22 -18.54 -5.26
N LEU A 236 7.24 -17.66 -4.26
CA LEU A 236 8.33 -16.73 -4.04
C LEU A 236 9.19 -17.05 -2.83
N GLY A 237 8.76 -18.03 -2.02
CA GLY A 237 9.39 -18.34 -0.75
C GLY A 237 8.84 -17.53 0.41
N SER A 238 9.23 -17.89 1.61
CA SER A 238 8.81 -17.25 2.86
C SER A 238 9.59 -15.96 3.07
N PRO A 239 8.92 -14.80 3.29
CA PRO A 239 9.64 -13.56 3.53
C PRO A 239 10.35 -13.55 4.88
N THR A 240 11.48 -12.88 4.93
CA THR A 240 12.18 -12.61 6.21
C THR A 240 11.35 -11.66 7.06
N LEU A 241 10.83 -10.60 6.47
CA LEU A 241 10.00 -9.60 7.11
C LEU A 241 8.73 -9.35 6.30
N ALA A 242 7.57 -9.37 6.95
CA ALA A 242 6.29 -9.06 6.32
C ALA A 242 5.60 -7.88 7.01
N ALA A 243 5.25 -6.86 6.23
CA ALA A 243 4.38 -5.79 6.66
C ALA A 243 2.93 -6.10 6.27
N ILE A 244 2.09 -6.38 7.26
CA ILE A 244 0.72 -6.87 7.10
C ILE A 244 -0.24 -5.85 7.70
N PRO A 245 -1.34 -5.48 6.98
CA PRO A 245 -2.31 -4.51 7.51
C PRO A 245 -3.15 -5.14 8.63
N ILE A 246 -3.40 -4.36 9.68
CA ILE A 246 -4.20 -4.76 10.84
C ILE A 246 -5.29 -3.74 11.18
N GLY A 247 -5.45 -2.69 10.38
CA GLY A 247 -6.41 -1.61 10.58
C GLY A 247 -7.58 -1.67 9.60
N ALA A 248 -8.52 -0.72 9.77
CA ALA A 248 -9.69 -0.55 8.89
C ALA A 248 -10.60 -1.78 8.78
N TYR A 249 -10.67 -2.63 9.81
CA TYR A 249 -11.42 -3.89 9.78
C TYR A 249 -12.88 -3.76 10.24
N GLU A 250 -13.29 -2.64 10.79
CA GLU A 250 -14.63 -2.40 11.30
C GLU A 250 -15.41 -1.34 10.47
N PRO A 251 -16.74 -1.50 10.25
CA PRO A 251 -17.61 -2.62 10.65
C PRO A 251 -17.25 -3.92 9.93
N ARG A 252 -17.13 -5.03 10.67
CA ARG A 252 -16.53 -6.26 10.17
C ARG A 252 -17.22 -6.82 8.91
N ASP A 253 -18.55 -6.92 8.92
CA ASP A 253 -19.29 -7.48 7.78
C ASP A 253 -19.12 -6.71 6.50
N PHE A 254 -18.89 -5.41 6.58
CA PHE A 254 -18.64 -4.55 5.44
C PHE A 254 -17.17 -4.63 5.00
N MET A 255 -16.23 -4.63 5.95
CA MET A 255 -14.79 -4.46 5.68
C MET A 255 -14.06 -5.78 5.36
N LYS A 256 -14.55 -6.94 5.86
CA LYS A 256 -13.86 -8.24 5.78
C LYS A 256 -13.40 -8.67 4.38
N ALA A 257 -14.11 -8.23 3.35
CA ALA A 257 -13.78 -8.63 1.98
C ALA A 257 -12.50 -7.95 1.44
N ALA A 258 -12.17 -6.77 1.96
CA ALA A 258 -11.07 -5.92 1.49
C ALA A 258 -10.02 -5.60 2.56
N HIS A 259 -10.30 -5.89 3.83
CA HIS A 259 -9.44 -5.60 4.97
C HIS A 259 -9.41 -6.74 5.97
N MET A 260 -8.24 -7.04 6.49
CA MET A 260 -8.03 -8.04 7.55
C MET A 260 -8.27 -7.43 8.93
N ASN A 261 -8.84 -8.24 9.84
CA ASN A 261 -8.74 -7.95 11.26
C ASN A 261 -7.41 -8.49 11.84
N PRO A 262 -7.06 -8.18 13.11
CA PRO A 262 -5.80 -8.65 13.68
C PRO A 262 -5.61 -10.18 13.66
N GLU A 263 -6.66 -10.97 13.88
CA GLU A 263 -6.62 -12.44 13.84
C GLU A 263 -6.28 -12.94 12.44
N GLU A 264 -6.88 -12.36 11.40
CA GLU A 264 -6.58 -12.70 10.01
C GLU A 264 -5.19 -12.22 9.60
N ALA A 265 -4.69 -11.13 10.17
CA ALA A 265 -3.32 -10.68 9.94
C ALA A 265 -2.30 -11.68 10.51
N VAL A 266 -2.54 -12.23 11.70
CA VAL A 266 -1.72 -13.33 12.26
C VAL A 266 -1.77 -14.56 11.35
N LYS A 267 -2.97 -14.94 10.89
CA LYS A 267 -3.12 -16.05 9.95
C LYS A 267 -2.40 -15.80 8.62
N THR A 268 -2.41 -14.58 8.12
CA THR A 268 -1.65 -14.18 6.93
C THR A 268 -0.15 -14.32 7.17
N PHE A 269 0.34 -13.92 8.33
CA PHE A 269 1.74 -14.09 8.74
C PHE A 269 2.14 -15.57 8.73
N GLU A 270 1.27 -16.44 9.29
CA GLU A 270 1.49 -17.90 9.29
C GLU A 270 1.44 -18.48 7.87
N ASP A 271 0.49 -18.06 7.04
CA ASP A 271 0.36 -18.52 5.64
C ASP A 271 1.56 -18.11 4.77
N LEU A 272 2.12 -16.92 4.99
CA LEU A 272 3.36 -16.46 4.38
C LEU A 272 4.59 -17.19 4.92
N LYS A 273 4.47 -17.82 6.09
CA LYS A 273 5.60 -18.39 6.84
C LYS A 273 6.70 -17.36 7.08
N ALA A 274 6.30 -16.12 7.33
CA ALA A 274 7.23 -15.03 7.55
C ALA A 274 8.02 -15.24 8.85
N LYS A 275 9.29 -14.79 8.85
CA LYS A 275 10.12 -14.90 10.05
C LYS A 275 9.80 -13.80 11.06
N TYR A 276 9.55 -12.60 10.56
CA TYR A 276 9.19 -11.40 11.33
C TYR A 276 8.01 -10.68 10.67
N GLY A 277 7.22 -9.96 11.48
CA GLY A 277 6.07 -9.18 10.99
C GLY A 277 5.67 -8.08 11.96
#